data_a087afa6d7c0b42c34b9e4dd124a3a9b
#
_entry.id   a087afa6d7c0b42c34b9e4dd124a3a9b
#
_cell.length_a   1.000
_cell.length_b   1.000
_cell.length_c   1.000
_cell.angle_alpha   90.00
_cell.angle_beta   90.00
_cell.angle_gamma   90.00
#
_symmetry.space_group_name_H-M   'P 1'
#
loop_
_entity.id
_entity.type
_entity.pdbx_description
1 polymer ?
#
loop_
_entity_poly.entity_id
_entity_poly.type
_entity_poly.pdbx_seq_one_letter_code
_entity_poly.pdbx_strand_id
1 'polypeptide(L)'
;MERTEISELGEFGLIQRMTRALSHQQPSTLRGVGDDAAVIDPMGKRVVVSTDMLCEGVHFDLSYVPLKHLGYKSVVVNLSDICAMNATPTQVVVGLGLSNRFSVEAVDELYEGIRLACEVYKVDLVGGDTTSSPSGLTLSVTAMGLAESDALVGRDGSGDDDLLVVSGDLGAAYMGLQILEREKSVFQAAPTAQPELEDFAYLLERQLKPEARVDVVREMADLGLKPTSMIDISDGLSSEIMHLGTSSGVGFKVYEDKLPIDPKVYDTAREFNLDPTLCMLSGGEDYELLFTVKQDDYEKVRNHPKLSVIGHAVAAPDAFTLVTKNGPEVPLQAQGWDGLKGSAESGS
;
A
#
# COMPACT_ATOMS: atom_id res chain seq x y z
N MET A 1 -10.44 10.73 29.19
CA MET A 1 -9.56 11.93 29.09
C MET A 1 -10.44 13.13 28.81
N GLU A 2 -10.07 14.30 29.31
CA GLU A 2 -10.77 15.53 28.98
C GLU A 2 -10.48 15.88 27.52
N ARG A 3 -11.50 16.29 26.77
CA ARG A 3 -11.37 16.64 25.36
C ARG A 3 -10.76 18.06 25.27
N THR A 4 -9.69 18.21 24.49
CA THR A 4 -9.06 19.49 24.19
C THR A 4 -9.41 19.93 22.78
N GLU A 5 -9.99 21.12 22.63
CA GLU A 5 -10.30 21.64 21.29
C GLU A 5 -9.03 22.15 20.61
N ILE A 6 -8.93 21.92 19.29
CA ILE A 6 -7.77 22.37 18.49
C ILE A 6 -7.60 23.89 18.57
N SER A 7 -8.72 24.62 18.65
CA SER A 7 -8.71 26.08 18.80
C SER A 7 -8.01 26.59 20.06
N GLU A 8 -7.87 25.77 21.11
CA GLU A 8 -7.13 26.14 22.33
C GLU A 8 -5.62 26.19 22.11
N LEU A 9 -5.08 25.33 21.22
CA LEU A 9 -3.66 25.33 20.86
C LEU A 9 -3.36 26.25 19.68
N GLY A 10 -4.33 26.43 18.79
CA GLY A 10 -4.11 27.03 17.49
C GLY A 10 -3.21 26.18 16.58
N GLU A 11 -2.99 26.64 15.37
CA GLU A 11 -2.20 25.92 14.36
C GLU A 11 -0.77 25.65 14.80
N PHE A 12 -0.03 26.70 15.21
CA PHE A 12 1.37 26.55 15.61
C PHE A 12 1.56 25.71 16.88
N GLY A 13 0.66 25.82 17.85
CA GLY A 13 0.68 24.99 19.06
C GLY A 13 0.45 23.52 18.74
N LEU A 14 -0.45 23.22 17.79
CA LEU A 14 -0.70 21.86 17.32
C LEU A 14 0.52 21.31 16.57
N ILE A 15 1.11 22.07 15.64
CA ILE A 15 2.34 21.67 14.91
C ILE A 15 3.47 21.37 15.90
N GLN A 16 3.72 22.26 16.87
CA GLN A 16 4.75 22.05 17.88
C GLN A 16 4.51 20.78 18.70
N ARG A 17 3.25 20.49 19.05
CA ARG A 17 2.89 19.25 19.77
C ARG A 17 3.19 18.00 18.94
N MET A 18 2.78 17.98 17.66
CA MET A 18 2.97 16.84 16.77
C MET A 18 4.46 16.54 16.49
N THR A 19 5.29 17.59 16.42
CA THR A 19 6.68 17.48 15.97
C THR A 19 7.72 17.44 17.09
N ARG A 20 7.34 17.72 18.36
CA ARG A 20 8.27 17.83 19.50
C ARG A 20 9.12 16.57 19.78
N ALA A 21 8.65 15.39 19.39
CA ALA A 21 9.30 14.11 19.64
C ALA A 21 10.05 13.55 18.41
N LEU A 22 10.13 14.32 17.32
CA LEU A 22 10.81 13.88 16.11
C LEU A 22 12.33 13.88 16.30
N SER A 23 12.97 12.83 15.80
CA SER A 23 14.42 12.72 15.69
C SER A 23 14.76 12.22 14.30
N HIS A 24 15.82 12.71 13.71
CA HIS A 24 16.27 12.28 12.39
C HIS A 24 17.12 11.01 12.51
N GLN A 25 16.81 10.02 11.69
CA GLN A 25 17.51 8.74 11.62
C GLN A 25 18.33 8.61 10.32
N GLN A 26 17.95 9.40 9.31
CA GLN A 26 18.58 9.32 8.00
C GLN A 26 19.77 10.28 7.90
N PRO A 27 20.96 9.79 7.48
CA PRO A 27 22.12 10.66 7.27
C PRO A 27 21.92 11.68 6.14
N SER A 28 20.96 11.42 5.24
CA SER A 28 20.57 12.34 4.18
C SER A 28 19.76 13.54 4.67
N THR A 29 19.18 13.49 5.87
CA THR A 29 18.40 14.60 6.46
C THR A 29 19.36 15.57 7.15
N LEU A 30 19.67 16.70 6.52
CA LEU A 30 20.50 17.75 7.10
C LEU A 30 19.70 18.71 7.96
N ARG A 31 18.43 18.96 7.61
CA ARG A 31 17.49 19.80 8.35
C ARG A 31 16.06 19.28 8.13
N GLY A 32 15.31 19.11 9.19
CA GLY A 32 13.90 18.72 9.16
C GLY A 32 12.98 19.86 9.58
N VAL A 33 11.93 19.53 10.36
CA VAL A 33 10.92 20.49 10.84
C VAL A 33 11.56 21.63 11.64
N GLY A 34 11.04 22.86 11.42
CA GLY A 34 11.44 24.06 12.19
C GLY A 34 12.03 25.18 11.34
N ASP A 35 12.03 25.04 10.04
CA ASP A 35 12.38 26.07 9.05
C ASP A 35 11.37 26.02 7.89
N ASP A 36 11.44 26.94 6.93
CA ASP A 36 10.54 27.02 5.77
C ASP A 36 10.58 25.75 4.89
N ALA A 37 11.71 25.02 4.89
CA ALA A 37 11.86 23.78 4.16
C ALA A 37 12.85 22.83 4.83
N ALA A 38 12.65 21.51 4.60
CA ALA A 38 13.64 20.49 4.92
C ALA A 38 14.83 20.56 3.95
N VAL A 39 16.02 20.18 4.42
CA VAL A 39 17.25 20.09 3.60
C VAL A 39 17.71 18.65 3.57
N ILE A 40 17.74 18.07 2.36
CA ILE A 40 18.09 16.66 2.12
C ILE A 40 19.29 16.62 1.17
N ASP A 41 20.32 15.88 1.56
CA ASP A 41 21.48 15.56 0.72
C ASP A 41 21.27 14.17 0.10
N PRO A 42 21.13 14.02 -1.22
CA PRO A 42 20.98 12.73 -1.87
C PRO A 42 22.25 11.89 -1.87
N MET A 43 23.37 12.39 -1.36
CA MET A 43 24.66 11.66 -1.24
C MET A 43 25.11 10.99 -2.55
N GLY A 44 24.91 11.67 -3.68
CA GLY A 44 25.24 11.17 -5.02
C GLY A 44 24.26 10.16 -5.63
N LYS A 45 23.20 9.80 -4.91
CA LYS A 45 22.15 8.89 -5.39
C LYS A 45 21.04 9.60 -6.17
N ARG A 46 20.13 8.83 -6.74
CA ARG A 46 18.88 9.35 -7.30
C ARG A 46 17.81 9.48 -6.22
N VAL A 47 17.04 10.54 -6.28
CA VAL A 47 15.88 10.76 -5.44
C VAL A 47 14.64 10.24 -6.16
N VAL A 48 13.86 9.41 -5.49
CA VAL A 48 12.53 8.95 -5.91
C VAL A 48 11.52 9.65 -5.03
N VAL A 49 10.43 10.13 -5.60
CA VAL A 49 9.37 10.86 -4.88
C VAL A 49 8.01 10.34 -5.33
N SER A 50 7.14 10.02 -4.37
CA SER A 50 5.72 9.72 -4.60
C SER A 50 4.85 10.45 -3.61
N THR A 51 3.55 10.61 -3.93
CA THR A 51 2.57 11.24 -3.05
C THR A 51 1.19 10.67 -3.27
N ASP A 52 0.53 10.28 -2.17
CA ASP A 52 -0.87 9.88 -2.14
C ASP A 52 -1.71 10.77 -1.25
N MET A 53 -3.01 10.73 -1.51
CA MET A 53 -4.02 11.38 -0.69
C MET A 53 -5.00 10.34 -0.15
N LEU A 54 -5.29 10.41 1.14
CA LEU A 54 -6.35 9.62 1.79
C LEU A 54 -7.45 10.57 2.27
N CYS A 55 -8.66 10.37 1.75
CA CYS A 55 -9.83 11.18 2.07
C CYS A 55 -10.86 10.34 2.82
N GLU A 56 -11.38 10.87 3.92
CA GLU A 56 -12.47 10.24 4.67
C GLU A 56 -13.72 10.02 3.80
N GLY A 57 -14.30 8.83 3.92
CA GLY A 57 -15.46 8.42 3.12
C GLY A 57 -15.11 7.94 1.70
N VAL A 58 -13.83 8.01 1.31
CA VAL A 58 -13.31 7.50 0.02
C VAL A 58 -12.34 6.36 0.27
N HIS A 59 -11.26 6.63 1.01
CA HIS A 59 -10.17 5.68 1.25
C HIS A 59 -10.24 5.03 2.66
N PHE A 60 -11.01 5.61 3.56
CA PHE A 60 -11.20 5.08 4.92
C PHE A 60 -12.51 5.58 5.53
N ASP A 61 -13.02 4.80 6.48
CA ASP A 61 -14.18 5.14 7.29
C ASP A 61 -13.82 5.10 8.78
N LEU A 62 -13.93 6.25 9.44
CA LEU A 62 -13.61 6.40 10.87
C LEU A 62 -14.59 5.67 11.80
N SER A 63 -15.66 5.06 11.29
CA SER A 63 -16.54 4.23 12.08
C SER A 63 -15.87 2.91 12.50
N TYR A 64 -14.85 2.44 11.75
CA TYR A 64 -14.11 1.22 12.03
C TYR A 64 -12.58 1.32 11.87
N VAL A 65 -12.05 2.41 11.31
CA VAL A 65 -10.60 2.61 11.18
C VAL A 65 -10.10 3.44 12.36
N PRO A 66 -9.30 2.88 13.29
CA PRO A 66 -8.68 3.64 14.36
C PRO A 66 -7.67 4.65 13.82
N LEU A 67 -7.61 5.85 14.39
CA LEU A 67 -6.74 6.92 13.92
C LEU A 67 -5.25 6.55 13.92
N LYS A 68 -4.81 5.76 14.90
CA LYS A 68 -3.43 5.24 14.94
C LYS A 68 -3.12 4.33 13.74
N HIS A 69 -4.04 3.44 13.36
CA HIS A 69 -3.87 2.60 12.17
C HIS A 69 -3.90 3.43 10.89
N LEU A 70 -4.80 4.41 10.80
CA LEU A 70 -4.85 5.34 9.68
C LEU A 70 -3.54 6.12 9.52
N GLY A 71 -2.99 6.64 10.61
CA GLY A 71 -1.69 7.32 10.59
C GLY A 71 -0.55 6.42 10.12
N TYR A 72 -0.52 5.17 10.57
CA TYR A 72 0.47 4.18 10.13
C TYR A 72 0.30 3.87 8.63
N LYS A 73 -0.92 3.51 8.21
CA LYS A 73 -1.25 3.18 6.82
C LYS A 73 -0.92 4.33 5.87
N SER A 74 -1.23 5.58 6.25
CA SER A 74 -0.99 6.75 5.40
C SER A 74 0.49 6.95 5.02
N VAL A 75 1.40 6.55 5.89
CA VAL A 75 2.84 6.55 5.58
C VAL A 75 3.19 5.34 4.71
N VAL A 76 2.75 4.15 5.12
CA VAL A 76 3.17 2.88 4.51
C VAL A 76 2.78 2.77 3.04
N VAL A 77 1.59 3.22 2.64
CA VAL A 77 1.15 3.18 1.23
C VAL A 77 2.11 3.95 0.33
N ASN A 78 2.59 5.10 0.77
CA ASN A 78 3.58 5.89 0.04
C ASN A 78 4.98 5.27 0.04
N LEU A 79 5.36 4.56 1.13
CA LEU A 79 6.63 3.83 1.16
C LEU A 79 6.61 2.64 0.20
N SER A 80 5.43 2.08 -0.07
CA SER A 80 5.22 1.01 -1.06
C SER A 80 5.61 1.47 -2.47
N ASP A 81 5.19 2.66 -2.89
CA ASP A 81 5.59 3.25 -4.17
C ASP A 81 7.11 3.39 -4.30
N ILE A 82 7.76 3.82 -3.22
CA ILE A 82 9.23 3.94 -3.21
C ILE A 82 9.88 2.56 -3.36
N CYS A 83 9.34 1.53 -2.68
CA CYS A 83 9.79 0.16 -2.83
C CYS A 83 9.58 -0.37 -4.26
N ALA A 84 8.44 -0.02 -4.89
CA ALA A 84 8.10 -0.37 -6.27
C ALA A 84 9.09 0.18 -7.32
N MET A 85 9.86 1.22 -6.95
CA MET A 85 10.95 1.76 -7.77
C MET A 85 12.32 1.14 -7.43
N ASN A 86 12.36 0.07 -6.64
CA ASN A 86 13.58 -0.55 -6.10
C ASN A 86 14.48 0.46 -5.36
N ALA A 87 13.84 1.39 -4.64
CA ALA A 87 14.49 2.43 -3.86
C ALA A 87 14.29 2.20 -2.36
N THR A 88 15.14 2.79 -1.54
CA THR A 88 15.02 2.76 -0.08
C THR A 88 14.34 4.03 0.40
N PRO A 89 13.17 3.95 1.06
CA PRO A 89 12.50 5.09 1.66
C PRO A 89 13.41 5.79 2.70
N THR A 90 13.36 7.12 2.75
CA THR A 90 14.23 7.92 3.64
C THR A 90 13.51 9.05 4.37
N GLN A 91 12.66 9.81 3.70
CA GLN A 91 11.93 10.91 4.32
C GLN A 91 10.46 10.90 3.92
N VAL A 92 9.61 11.51 4.77
CA VAL A 92 8.20 11.79 4.48
C VAL A 92 7.82 13.21 4.89
N VAL A 93 6.85 13.77 4.17
CA VAL A 93 6.19 15.05 4.48
C VAL A 93 4.68 14.79 4.57
N VAL A 94 4.00 15.35 5.57
CA VAL A 94 2.58 15.09 5.84
C VAL A 94 1.77 16.38 5.77
N GLY A 95 0.86 16.47 4.81
CA GLY A 95 -0.19 17.47 4.74
C GLY A 95 -1.46 16.96 5.44
N LEU A 96 -2.06 17.79 6.30
CA LEU A 96 -3.21 17.44 7.13
C LEU A 96 -4.32 18.47 7.01
N GLY A 97 -5.49 18.06 6.50
CA GLY A 97 -6.73 18.83 6.49
C GLY A 97 -7.70 18.31 7.55
N LEU A 98 -8.02 19.11 8.56
CA LEU A 98 -8.85 18.72 9.72
C LEU A 98 -10.14 19.52 9.78
N SER A 99 -11.30 18.85 9.96
CA SER A 99 -12.52 19.52 10.36
C SER A 99 -12.55 19.77 11.87
N ASN A 100 -13.39 20.72 12.31
CA ASN A 100 -13.53 21.12 13.73
C ASN A 100 -14.12 20.03 14.64
N ARG A 101 -14.47 18.87 14.13
CA ARG A 101 -14.94 17.73 14.95
C ARG A 101 -13.81 16.95 15.64
N PHE A 102 -12.56 17.14 15.19
CA PHE A 102 -11.41 16.48 15.78
C PHE A 102 -10.90 17.22 17.01
N SER A 103 -10.47 16.48 18.01
CA SER A 103 -9.79 17.02 19.19
C SER A 103 -8.28 16.89 19.04
N VAL A 104 -7.54 17.55 19.93
CA VAL A 104 -6.08 17.42 20.00
C VAL A 104 -5.66 15.97 20.24
N GLU A 105 -6.38 15.23 21.09
CA GLU A 105 -6.10 13.82 21.41
C GLU A 105 -6.28 12.93 20.18
N ALA A 106 -7.27 13.22 19.33
CA ALA A 106 -7.47 12.51 18.06
C ALA A 106 -6.29 12.72 17.11
N VAL A 107 -5.76 13.94 17.05
CA VAL A 107 -4.55 14.24 16.25
C VAL A 107 -3.31 13.56 16.85
N ASP A 108 -3.17 13.53 18.18
CA ASP A 108 -2.08 12.82 18.85
C ASP A 108 -2.08 11.32 18.50
N GLU A 109 -3.26 10.68 18.50
CA GLU A 109 -3.43 9.27 18.12
C GLU A 109 -3.04 9.02 16.67
N LEU A 110 -3.47 9.88 15.73
CA LEU A 110 -3.09 9.81 14.33
C LEU A 110 -1.56 9.90 14.16
N TYR A 111 -0.94 10.89 14.81
CA TYR A 111 0.51 11.08 14.75
C TYR A 111 1.31 10.01 15.50
N GLU A 112 0.72 9.32 16.47
CA GLU A 112 1.32 8.13 17.07
C GLU A 112 1.50 7.03 16.01
N GLY A 113 0.50 6.83 15.13
CA GLY A 113 0.59 5.91 14.00
C GLY A 113 1.65 6.32 12.98
N ILE A 114 1.67 7.60 12.59
CA ILE A 114 2.67 8.15 11.67
C ILE A 114 4.09 7.93 12.22
N ARG A 115 4.33 8.28 13.49
CA ARG A 115 5.64 8.08 14.14
C ARG A 115 6.03 6.60 14.20
N LEU A 116 5.08 5.71 14.51
CA LEU A 116 5.34 4.27 14.54
C LEU A 116 5.80 3.76 13.18
N ALA A 117 5.14 4.17 12.10
CA ALA A 117 5.58 3.81 10.73
C ALA A 117 6.98 4.36 10.44
N CYS A 118 7.22 5.64 10.75
CA CYS A 118 8.55 6.25 10.57
C CYS A 118 9.65 5.50 11.34
N GLU A 119 9.36 5.04 12.56
CA GLU A 119 10.29 4.31 13.41
C GLU A 119 10.57 2.89 12.86
N VAL A 120 9.52 2.15 12.46
CA VAL A 120 9.62 0.79 11.90
C VAL A 120 10.45 0.80 10.60
N TYR A 121 10.15 1.74 9.70
CA TYR A 121 10.81 1.81 8.39
C TYR A 121 12.07 2.66 8.39
N LYS A 122 12.41 3.30 9.52
CA LYS A 122 13.56 4.19 9.67
C LYS A 122 13.53 5.34 8.66
N VAL A 123 12.37 5.96 8.49
CA VAL A 123 12.19 7.16 7.68
C VAL A 123 12.01 8.38 8.57
N ASP A 124 12.43 9.54 8.09
CA ASP A 124 12.31 10.79 8.84
C ASP A 124 11.05 11.56 8.41
N LEU A 125 10.19 11.94 9.37
CA LEU A 125 9.18 12.96 9.14
C LEU A 125 9.87 14.33 9.19
N VAL A 126 10.02 14.97 8.03
CA VAL A 126 10.87 16.16 7.87
C VAL A 126 10.09 17.45 7.64
N GLY A 127 8.78 17.37 7.44
CA GLY A 127 7.93 18.54 7.20
C GLY A 127 6.47 18.20 7.08
N GLY A 128 5.67 19.22 6.79
CA GLY A 128 4.24 19.06 6.57
C GLY A 128 3.52 20.39 6.57
N ASP A 129 2.21 20.31 6.41
CA ASP A 129 1.30 21.44 6.49
C ASP A 129 0.04 21.02 7.24
N THR A 130 -0.61 21.96 7.92
CA THR A 130 -1.86 21.71 8.63
C THR A 130 -2.85 22.82 8.35
N THR A 131 -4.02 22.46 7.85
CA THR A 131 -5.06 23.41 7.52
C THR A 131 -6.43 22.94 7.99
N SER A 132 -7.38 23.85 8.03
CA SER A 132 -8.78 23.51 8.31
C SER A 132 -9.46 22.90 7.08
N SER A 133 -10.28 21.88 7.29
CA SER A 133 -11.18 21.32 6.29
C SER A 133 -12.64 21.66 6.62
N PRO A 134 -13.48 21.99 5.65
CA PRO A 134 -14.91 22.19 5.90
C PRO A 134 -15.62 20.88 6.30
N SER A 135 -15.08 19.73 5.94
CA SER A 135 -15.63 18.43 6.28
C SER A 135 -14.54 17.36 6.33
N GLY A 136 -14.66 16.46 7.30
CA GLY A 136 -13.85 15.25 7.36
C GLY A 136 -12.37 15.47 7.66
N LEU A 137 -11.62 14.42 7.38
CA LEU A 137 -10.17 14.31 7.50
C LEU A 137 -9.58 13.99 6.12
N THR A 138 -8.55 14.74 5.75
CA THR A 138 -7.75 14.48 4.55
C THR A 138 -6.28 14.42 4.95
N LEU A 139 -5.59 13.40 4.50
CA LEU A 139 -4.15 13.20 4.63
C LEU A 139 -3.51 13.22 3.25
N SER A 140 -2.43 13.98 3.09
CA SER A 140 -1.55 13.90 1.93
C SER A 140 -0.15 13.59 2.43
N VAL A 141 0.38 12.44 2.05
CA VAL A 141 1.74 12.06 2.43
C VAL A 141 2.60 12.04 1.18
N THR A 142 3.75 12.69 1.26
CA THR A 142 4.78 12.61 0.22
C THR A 142 5.96 11.85 0.78
N ALA A 143 6.31 10.73 0.15
CA ALA A 143 7.49 9.94 0.48
C ALA A 143 8.64 10.22 -0.47
N MET A 144 9.85 10.19 0.07
CA MET A 144 11.10 10.28 -0.68
C MET A 144 11.97 9.08 -0.37
N GLY A 145 12.68 8.61 -1.39
CA GLY A 145 13.63 7.50 -1.27
C GLY A 145 14.88 7.75 -2.08
N LEU A 146 15.90 6.95 -1.80
CA LEU A 146 17.19 7.02 -2.47
C LEU A 146 17.52 5.66 -3.11
N ALA A 147 18.05 5.70 -4.33
CA ALA A 147 18.58 4.53 -5.02
C ALA A 147 19.86 4.86 -5.79
N GLU A 148 20.72 3.86 -5.99
CA GLU A 148 21.79 3.95 -6.97
C GLU A 148 21.19 4.07 -8.37
N SER A 149 21.87 4.81 -9.26
CA SER A 149 21.31 5.13 -10.57
C SER A 149 21.01 3.91 -11.44
N ASP A 150 21.79 2.85 -11.27
CA ASP A 150 21.68 1.58 -12.00
C ASP A 150 20.75 0.57 -11.31
N ALA A 151 20.34 0.84 -10.06
CA ALA A 151 19.43 -0.02 -9.29
C ALA A 151 17.95 0.31 -9.54
N LEU A 152 17.62 1.52 -10.04
CA LEU A 152 16.25 1.91 -10.29
C LEU A 152 15.56 0.97 -11.28
N VAL A 153 14.31 0.67 -10.98
CA VAL A 153 13.41 -0.15 -11.81
C VAL A 153 12.11 0.62 -12.01
N GLY A 154 11.61 0.65 -13.24
CA GLY A 154 10.32 1.23 -13.59
C GLY A 154 9.29 0.17 -13.90
N ARG A 155 8.12 0.60 -14.37
CA ARG A 155 7.06 -0.28 -14.88
C ARG A 155 7.38 -0.83 -16.28
N ASP A 156 8.30 -0.20 -17.00
CA ASP A 156 8.76 -0.54 -18.34
C ASP A 156 10.04 -1.38 -18.28
N GLY A 157 10.13 -2.41 -19.09
CA GLY A 157 11.36 -3.21 -19.19
C GLY A 157 11.15 -4.73 -19.14
N SER A 158 9.91 -5.20 -18.93
CA SER A 158 9.58 -6.61 -19.14
C SER A 158 9.84 -7.00 -20.59
N GLY A 159 10.52 -8.11 -20.79
CA GLY A 159 10.72 -8.72 -22.10
C GLY A 159 9.96 -10.04 -22.25
N ASP A 160 9.87 -10.52 -23.49
CA ASP A 160 9.30 -11.84 -23.76
C ASP A 160 9.97 -12.91 -22.91
N ASP A 161 9.19 -13.86 -22.40
CA ASP A 161 9.61 -14.94 -21.51
C ASP A 161 10.14 -14.49 -20.12
N ASP A 162 10.11 -13.21 -19.75
CA ASP A 162 10.42 -12.78 -18.39
C ASP A 162 9.43 -13.40 -17.40
N LEU A 163 9.93 -13.93 -16.29
CA LEU A 163 9.10 -14.51 -15.23
C LEU A 163 8.39 -13.43 -14.46
N LEU A 164 7.08 -13.59 -14.22
CA LEU A 164 6.28 -12.71 -13.39
C LEU A 164 6.28 -13.24 -11.96
N VAL A 165 6.70 -12.40 -11.01
CA VAL A 165 6.91 -12.76 -9.61
C VAL A 165 6.13 -11.81 -8.73
N VAL A 166 5.53 -12.32 -7.66
CA VAL A 166 4.86 -11.51 -6.63
C VAL A 166 5.43 -11.85 -5.25
N SER A 167 5.52 -10.84 -4.38
CA SER A 167 5.86 -11.03 -2.97
C SER A 167 4.63 -11.39 -2.14
N GLY A 168 4.83 -12.01 -0.96
CA GLY A 168 3.81 -12.28 0.05
C GLY A 168 2.64 -13.12 -0.44
N ASP A 169 1.46 -12.79 0.05
CA ASP A 169 0.16 -13.35 -0.34
C ASP A 169 -0.86 -12.24 -0.64
N LEU A 170 -1.95 -12.61 -1.31
CA LEU A 170 -2.89 -11.68 -1.92
C LEU A 170 -4.32 -11.85 -1.42
N GLY A 171 -5.08 -10.75 -1.47
CA GLY A 171 -6.51 -10.71 -1.16
C GLY A 171 -6.84 -10.59 0.32
N ALA A 172 -5.84 -10.57 1.20
CA ALA A 172 -6.05 -10.49 2.64
C ALA A 172 -6.60 -9.12 3.07
N ALA A 173 -6.09 -8.03 2.49
CA ALA A 173 -6.58 -6.68 2.76
C ALA A 173 -8.05 -6.53 2.33
N TYR A 174 -8.38 -7.00 1.13
CA TYR A 174 -9.77 -6.98 0.65
C TYR A 174 -10.73 -7.76 1.56
N MET A 175 -10.35 -8.96 2.00
CA MET A 175 -11.17 -9.74 2.93
C MET A 175 -11.32 -9.04 4.28
N GLY A 176 -10.25 -8.36 4.76
CA GLY A 176 -10.31 -7.53 5.95
C GLY A 176 -11.33 -6.39 5.81
N LEU A 177 -11.36 -5.71 4.66
CA LEU A 177 -12.37 -4.68 4.35
C LEU A 177 -13.78 -5.26 4.36
N GLN A 178 -14.01 -6.42 3.73
CA GLN A 178 -15.33 -7.08 3.69
C GLN A 178 -15.85 -7.39 5.10
N ILE A 179 -14.96 -7.83 6.00
CA ILE A 179 -15.31 -8.09 7.40
C ILE A 179 -15.68 -6.79 8.10
N LEU A 180 -14.89 -5.73 7.97
CA LEU A 180 -15.17 -4.44 8.59
C LEU A 180 -16.49 -3.83 8.12
N GLU A 181 -16.80 -3.89 6.84
CA GLU A 181 -18.07 -3.39 6.28
C GLU A 181 -19.27 -4.25 6.73
N ARG A 182 -19.10 -5.58 6.85
CA ARG A 182 -20.13 -6.45 7.44
C ARG A 182 -20.41 -6.06 8.89
N GLU A 183 -19.38 -5.94 9.71
CA GLU A 183 -19.52 -5.61 11.14
C GLU A 183 -20.12 -4.22 11.36
N LYS A 184 -19.75 -3.24 10.53
CA LYS A 184 -20.37 -1.92 10.51
C LYS A 184 -21.88 -2.03 10.23
N SER A 185 -22.28 -2.82 9.23
CA SER A 185 -23.69 -3.03 8.87
C SER A 185 -24.45 -3.72 10.01
N VAL A 186 -23.86 -4.72 10.66
CA VAL A 186 -24.44 -5.42 11.83
C VAL A 186 -24.60 -4.44 12.99
N PHE A 187 -23.58 -3.64 13.31
CA PHE A 187 -23.66 -2.66 14.39
C PHE A 187 -24.71 -1.58 14.13
N GLN A 188 -24.87 -1.12 12.90
CA GLN A 188 -25.93 -0.16 12.54
C GLN A 188 -27.32 -0.74 12.73
N ALA A 189 -27.51 -2.02 12.42
CA ALA A 189 -28.79 -2.71 12.59
C ALA A 189 -29.07 -3.10 14.06
N ALA A 190 -28.04 -3.42 14.84
CA ALA A 190 -28.12 -3.87 16.21
C ALA A 190 -26.96 -3.30 17.06
N PRO A 191 -27.04 -2.04 17.56
CA PRO A 191 -25.92 -1.37 18.25
C PRO A 191 -25.44 -2.02 19.55
N THR A 192 -26.14 -3.02 20.05
CA THR A 192 -25.75 -3.82 21.22
C THR A 192 -24.93 -5.07 20.87
N ALA A 193 -24.85 -5.44 19.60
CA ALA A 193 -24.04 -6.54 19.14
C ALA A 193 -22.55 -6.20 19.28
N GLN A 194 -21.78 -7.13 19.82
CA GLN A 194 -20.31 -7.01 19.86
C GLN A 194 -19.75 -7.65 18.59
N PRO A 195 -18.83 -6.98 17.87
CA PRO A 195 -18.17 -7.57 16.72
C PRO A 195 -17.31 -8.78 17.14
N GLU A 196 -17.37 -9.87 16.39
CA GLU A 196 -16.51 -11.04 16.56
C GLU A 196 -15.33 -10.95 15.60
N LEU A 197 -14.26 -10.26 16.00
CA LEU A 197 -13.11 -9.94 15.14
C LEU A 197 -11.87 -10.80 15.44
N GLU A 198 -11.83 -11.52 16.56
CA GLU A 198 -10.63 -12.25 17.01
C GLU A 198 -10.14 -13.29 15.98
N ASP A 199 -11.08 -14.01 15.35
CA ASP A 199 -10.76 -15.01 14.34
C ASP A 199 -10.26 -14.44 13.02
N PHE A 200 -10.34 -13.12 12.83
CA PHE A 200 -9.98 -12.42 11.59
C PHE A 200 -8.76 -11.51 11.75
N ALA A 201 -8.01 -11.62 12.85
CA ALA A 201 -6.91 -10.71 13.19
C ALA A 201 -5.93 -10.50 12.05
N TYR A 202 -5.52 -11.55 11.33
CA TYR A 202 -4.64 -11.48 10.18
C TYR A 202 -5.22 -10.62 9.04
N LEU A 203 -6.48 -10.87 8.65
CA LEU A 203 -7.13 -10.15 7.55
C LEU A 203 -7.33 -8.67 7.89
N LEU A 204 -7.71 -8.39 9.14
CA LEU A 204 -7.88 -7.02 9.64
C LEU A 204 -6.54 -6.28 9.73
N GLU A 205 -5.46 -6.97 10.15
CA GLU A 205 -4.13 -6.38 10.17
C GLU A 205 -3.68 -5.98 8.76
N ARG A 206 -3.87 -6.86 7.77
CA ARG A 206 -3.52 -6.57 6.36
C ARG A 206 -4.26 -5.34 5.82
N GLN A 207 -5.52 -5.13 6.19
CA GLN A 207 -6.31 -3.98 5.78
C GLN A 207 -5.97 -2.70 6.55
N LEU A 208 -5.84 -2.79 7.87
CA LEU A 208 -5.70 -1.63 8.75
C LEU A 208 -4.24 -1.19 8.94
N LYS A 209 -3.30 -2.13 8.81
CA LYS A 209 -1.87 -1.93 9.03
C LYS A 209 -1.05 -2.69 7.98
N PRO A 210 -1.16 -2.31 6.69
CA PRO A 210 -0.35 -2.92 5.64
C PRO A 210 1.15 -2.72 5.87
N GLU A 211 1.96 -3.48 5.15
CA GLU A 211 3.42 -3.42 5.25
C GLU A 211 4.05 -3.05 3.90
N ALA A 212 4.91 -2.04 3.88
CA ALA A 212 5.75 -1.75 2.71
C ALA A 212 6.91 -2.74 2.63
N ARG A 213 7.16 -3.30 1.45
CA ARG A 213 8.09 -4.43 1.24
C ARG A 213 9.55 -4.01 1.12
N VAL A 214 10.01 -3.15 2.04
CA VAL A 214 11.43 -2.76 2.16
C VAL A 214 12.32 -3.99 2.42
N ASP A 215 11.80 -5.01 3.10
CA ASP A 215 12.46 -6.28 3.32
C ASP A 215 12.75 -7.01 2.00
N VAL A 216 11.76 -7.07 1.10
CA VAL A 216 11.90 -7.71 -0.22
C VAL A 216 12.92 -6.96 -1.10
N VAL A 217 12.88 -5.61 -1.10
CA VAL A 217 13.88 -4.81 -1.83
C VAL A 217 15.30 -5.12 -1.36
N ARG A 218 15.52 -5.25 -0.05
CA ARG A 218 16.83 -5.63 0.50
C ARG A 218 17.23 -7.05 0.13
N GLU A 219 16.30 -8.01 0.26
CA GLU A 219 16.56 -9.41 -0.09
C GLU A 219 16.89 -9.58 -1.58
N MET A 220 16.22 -8.85 -2.48
CA MET A 220 16.57 -8.82 -3.90
C MET A 220 17.99 -8.32 -4.13
N ALA A 221 18.40 -7.25 -3.44
CA ALA A 221 19.75 -6.72 -3.53
C ALA A 221 20.79 -7.74 -3.02
N ASP A 222 20.53 -8.40 -1.89
CA ASP A 222 21.39 -9.43 -1.30
C ASP A 222 21.56 -10.65 -2.23
N LEU A 223 20.51 -11.02 -2.95
CA LEU A 223 20.50 -12.09 -3.95
C LEU A 223 21.17 -11.68 -5.28
N GLY A 224 21.53 -10.40 -5.45
CA GLY A 224 21.92 -9.84 -6.74
C GLY A 224 20.85 -10.04 -7.80
N LEU A 225 19.58 -9.93 -7.40
CA LEU A 225 18.41 -10.00 -8.26
C LEU A 225 18.01 -8.58 -8.66
N LYS A 226 18.02 -8.32 -9.97
CA LYS A 226 17.54 -7.04 -10.50
C LYS A 226 16.28 -7.27 -11.31
N PRO A 227 15.12 -6.80 -10.87
CA PRO A 227 13.89 -6.85 -11.65
C PRO A 227 14.05 -6.14 -13.00
N THR A 228 13.37 -6.63 -14.02
CA THR A 228 13.29 -5.97 -15.34
C THR A 228 12.20 -4.92 -15.38
N SER A 229 11.09 -5.13 -14.64
CA SER A 229 10.07 -4.13 -14.33
C SER A 229 9.48 -4.39 -12.95
N MET A 230 8.86 -3.38 -12.33
CA MET A 230 8.26 -3.52 -11.00
C MET A 230 7.16 -2.50 -10.76
N ILE A 231 6.18 -2.89 -9.93
CA ILE A 231 5.06 -2.09 -9.43
C ILE A 231 4.63 -2.68 -8.08
N ASP A 232 3.99 -1.91 -7.21
CA ASP A 232 3.30 -2.47 -6.04
C ASP A 232 1.82 -2.76 -6.37
N ILE A 233 1.16 -3.55 -5.53
CA ILE A 233 -0.25 -3.95 -5.73
C ILE A 233 -1.14 -3.11 -4.84
N SER A 234 -1.69 -2.04 -5.40
CA SER A 234 -2.62 -1.10 -4.75
C SER A 234 -4.07 -1.29 -5.19
N ASP A 235 -4.33 -1.43 -6.49
CA ASP A 235 -5.69 -1.54 -7.07
C ASP A 235 -6.13 -2.98 -7.33
N GLY A 236 -5.20 -3.93 -7.26
CA GLY A 236 -5.40 -5.35 -7.46
C GLY A 236 -4.50 -5.94 -8.54
N LEU A 237 -4.07 -7.18 -8.34
CA LEU A 237 -3.07 -7.85 -9.16
C LEU A 237 -3.33 -7.73 -10.67
N SER A 238 -4.60 -7.85 -11.10
CA SER A 238 -4.95 -7.77 -12.53
C SER A 238 -4.65 -6.41 -13.14
N SER A 239 -4.92 -5.33 -12.39
CA SER A 239 -4.65 -3.96 -12.81
C SER A 239 -3.16 -3.74 -13.01
N GLU A 240 -2.35 -4.13 -12.03
CA GLU A 240 -0.91 -3.93 -12.04
C GLU A 240 -0.21 -4.77 -13.10
N ILE A 241 -0.69 -5.99 -13.38
CA ILE A 241 -0.21 -6.81 -14.51
C ILE A 241 -0.44 -6.08 -15.84
N MET A 242 -1.62 -5.47 -16.02
CA MET A 242 -1.93 -4.70 -17.23
C MET A 242 -1.07 -3.45 -17.34
N HIS A 243 -0.80 -2.78 -16.21
CA HIS A 243 0.10 -1.62 -16.17
C HIS A 243 1.52 -1.99 -16.56
N LEU A 244 2.09 -3.07 -16.01
CA LEU A 244 3.42 -3.55 -16.41
C LEU A 244 3.47 -3.93 -17.90
N GLY A 245 2.45 -4.65 -18.37
CA GLY A 245 2.39 -5.10 -19.75
C GLY A 245 2.27 -3.96 -20.74
N THR A 246 1.36 -3.01 -20.46
CA THR A 246 1.16 -1.80 -21.29
C THR A 246 2.43 -0.95 -21.33
N SER A 247 3.07 -0.72 -20.19
CA SER A 247 4.30 0.07 -20.11
C SER A 247 5.48 -0.60 -20.81
N SER A 248 5.53 -1.93 -20.80
CA SER A 248 6.63 -2.71 -21.40
C SER A 248 6.35 -3.13 -22.87
N GLY A 249 5.12 -2.99 -23.36
CA GLY A 249 4.73 -3.45 -24.69
C GLY A 249 4.68 -4.96 -24.84
N VAL A 250 4.32 -5.69 -23.77
CA VAL A 250 4.18 -7.16 -23.73
C VAL A 250 2.83 -7.55 -23.13
N GLY A 251 2.38 -8.78 -23.35
CA GLY A 251 1.28 -9.37 -22.60
C GLY A 251 1.77 -10.23 -21.44
N PHE A 252 0.84 -10.77 -20.67
CA PHE A 252 1.16 -11.68 -19.57
C PHE A 252 0.24 -12.89 -19.53
N LYS A 253 0.82 -14.06 -19.25
CA LYS A 253 0.11 -15.29 -18.93
C LYS A 253 0.30 -15.61 -17.45
N VAL A 254 -0.80 -15.66 -16.71
CA VAL A 254 -0.85 -15.88 -15.25
C VAL A 254 -1.45 -17.25 -14.96
N TYR A 255 -0.93 -17.97 -14.00
CA TYR A 255 -1.39 -19.28 -13.60
C TYR A 255 -2.15 -19.22 -12.28
N GLU A 256 -3.44 -19.53 -12.29
CA GLU A 256 -4.30 -19.48 -11.10
C GLU A 256 -3.78 -20.36 -9.96
N ASP A 257 -3.23 -21.53 -10.27
CA ASP A 257 -2.71 -22.49 -9.27
C ASP A 257 -1.38 -22.02 -8.62
N LYS A 258 -0.77 -20.95 -9.14
CA LYS A 258 0.47 -20.35 -8.64
C LYS A 258 0.24 -19.08 -7.82
N LEU A 259 -0.99 -18.55 -7.81
CA LEU A 259 -1.29 -17.37 -7.02
C LEU A 259 -1.17 -17.67 -5.52
N PRO A 260 -0.35 -16.89 -4.77
CA PRO A 260 -0.19 -17.12 -3.34
C PRO A 260 -1.42 -16.62 -2.58
N ILE A 261 -2.02 -17.50 -1.81
CA ILE A 261 -3.19 -17.20 -0.97
C ILE A 261 -3.00 -17.80 0.43
N ASP A 262 -3.26 -17.01 1.45
CA ASP A 262 -3.33 -17.54 2.82
C ASP A 262 -4.60 -18.39 3.00
N PRO A 263 -4.54 -19.53 3.71
CA PRO A 263 -5.73 -20.34 4.00
C PRO A 263 -6.88 -19.55 4.62
N LYS A 264 -6.58 -18.55 5.46
CA LYS A 264 -7.60 -17.71 6.08
C LYS A 264 -8.36 -16.85 5.07
N VAL A 265 -7.66 -16.33 4.04
CA VAL A 265 -8.30 -15.61 2.91
C VAL A 265 -9.24 -16.55 2.16
N TYR A 266 -8.74 -17.76 1.84
CA TYR A 266 -9.53 -18.75 1.10
C TYR A 266 -10.81 -19.14 1.85
N ASP A 267 -10.69 -19.51 3.13
CA ASP A 267 -11.82 -19.94 3.95
C ASP A 267 -12.83 -18.81 4.15
N THR A 268 -12.36 -17.62 4.49
CA THR A 268 -13.25 -16.45 4.71
C THR A 268 -13.95 -16.01 3.42
N ALA A 269 -13.28 -16.01 2.27
CA ALA A 269 -13.91 -15.72 0.99
C ALA A 269 -15.07 -16.69 0.72
N ARG A 270 -14.88 -17.99 0.98
CA ARG A 270 -15.94 -19.01 0.83
C ARG A 270 -17.12 -18.78 1.80
N GLU A 271 -16.86 -18.39 3.03
CA GLU A 271 -17.91 -18.02 4.00
C GLU A 271 -18.75 -16.84 3.51
N PHE A 272 -18.12 -15.86 2.86
CA PHE A 272 -18.76 -14.69 2.28
C PHE A 272 -19.40 -14.95 0.90
N ASN A 273 -19.35 -16.19 0.39
CA ASN A 273 -19.77 -16.56 -0.95
C ASN A 273 -19.05 -15.77 -2.07
N LEU A 274 -17.79 -15.41 -1.82
CA LEU A 274 -16.91 -14.78 -2.78
C LEU A 274 -15.98 -15.84 -3.42
N ASP A 275 -15.54 -15.56 -4.64
CA ASP A 275 -14.51 -16.36 -5.29
C ASP A 275 -13.12 -15.95 -4.76
N PRO A 276 -12.36 -16.85 -4.09
CA PRO A 276 -11.03 -16.53 -3.60
C PRO A 276 -10.07 -16.02 -4.70
N THR A 277 -10.22 -16.50 -5.92
CA THR A 277 -9.41 -16.05 -7.06
C THR A 277 -9.70 -14.59 -7.42
N LEU A 278 -10.96 -14.17 -7.39
CA LEU A 278 -11.32 -12.76 -7.59
C LEU A 278 -10.80 -11.87 -6.45
N CYS A 279 -10.80 -12.35 -5.21
CA CYS A 279 -10.23 -11.60 -4.09
C CYS A 279 -8.74 -11.29 -4.30
N MET A 280 -7.96 -12.24 -4.83
CA MET A 280 -6.54 -12.04 -5.15
C MET A 280 -6.33 -11.13 -6.37
N LEU A 281 -7.16 -11.30 -7.42
CA LEU A 281 -6.96 -10.61 -8.69
C LEU A 281 -7.42 -9.15 -8.66
N SER A 282 -8.47 -8.82 -7.89
CA SER A 282 -9.16 -7.53 -7.92
C SER A 282 -9.35 -6.89 -6.55
N GLY A 283 -8.79 -7.47 -5.49
CA GLY A 283 -9.01 -7.02 -4.12
C GLY A 283 -8.38 -5.68 -3.80
N GLY A 284 -7.16 -5.45 -4.24
CA GLY A 284 -6.36 -4.25 -3.95
C GLY A 284 -5.87 -4.13 -2.50
N GLU A 285 -5.12 -3.08 -2.26
CA GLU A 285 -4.54 -2.70 -0.95
C GLU A 285 -3.62 -3.76 -0.29
N ASP A 286 -3.09 -4.70 -1.08
CA ASP A 286 -2.16 -5.72 -0.58
C ASP A 286 -0.75 -5.14 -0.33
N TYR A 287 -0.35 -4.12 -1.10
CA TYR A 287 0.96 -3.44 -1.03
C TYR A 287 2.14 -4.41 -1.13
N GLU A 288 1.94 -5.52 -1.80
CA GLU A 288 2.98 -6.45 -2.20
C GLU A 288 3.66 -5.96 -3.48
N LEU A 289 4.88 -6.44 -3.75
CA LEU A 289 5.61 -6.09 -4.97
C LEU A 289 5.33 -7.12 -6.07
N LEU A 290 4.94 -6.63 -7.24
CA LEU A 290 4.82 -7.39 -8.48
C LEU A 290 5.96 -6.97 -9.40
N PHE A 291 6.75 -7.92 -9.89
CA PHE A 291 7.91 -7.62 -10.71
C PHE A 291 8.22 -8.73 -11.70
N THR A 292 9.02 -8.40 -12.71
CA THR A 292 9.53 -9.38 -13.66
C THR A 292 11.04 -9.57 -13.52
N VAL A 293 11.49 -10.79 -13.80
CA VAL A 293 12.91 -11.17 -13.80
C VAL A 293 13.22 -12.04 -15.00
N LYS A 294 14.48 -12.06 -15.43
CA LYS A 294 14.93 -12.95 -16.50
C LYS A 294 14.85 -14.43 -16.06
N GLN A 295 14.63 -15.33 -17.01
CA GLN A 295 14.62 -16.78 -16.74
C GLN A 295 15.90 -17.28 -16.07
N ASP A 296 17.04 -16.66 -16.37
CA ASP A 296 18.33 -17.03 -15.76
C ASP A 296 18.33 -16.81 -14.22
N ASP A 297 17.45 -15.94 -13.72
CA ASP A 297 17.28 -15.68 -12.30
C ASP A 297 16.26 -16.61 -11.60
N TYR A 298 15.65 -17.57 -12.32
CA TYR A 298 14.65 -18.49 -11.78
C TYR A 298 15.11 -19.20 -10.49
N GLU A 299 16.37 -19.67 -10.45
CA GLU A 299 16.91 -20.36 -9.29
C GLU A 299 16.98 -19.49 -8.02
N LYS A 300 17.04 -18.14 -8.17
CA LYS A 300 17.03 -17.20 -7.08
C LYS A 300 15.65 -16.99 -6.46
N VAL A 301 14.58 -17.14 -7.25
CA VAL A 301 13.20 -16.83 -6.84
C VAL A 301 12.36 -18.07 -6.51
N ARG A 302 12.57 -19.22 -7.19
CA ARG A 302 11.68 -20.39 -7.16
C ARG A 302 11.41 -21.00 -5.78
N ASN A 303 12.39 -20.93 -4.88
CA ASN A 303 12.28 -21.49 -3.53
C ASN A 303 12.37 -20.41 -2.44
N HIS A 304 12.22 -19.15 -2.81
CA HIS A 304 12.26 -18.05 -1.86
C HIS A 304 10.96 -18.03 -1.03
N PRO A 305 11.01 -17.96 0.30
CA PRO A 305 9.83 -18.11 1.14
C PRO A 305 8.80 -16.98 1.01
N LYS A 306 9.22 -15.83 0.48
CA LYS A 306 8.36 -14.65 0.31
C LYS A 306 8.02 -14.34 -1.15
N LEU A 307 8.51 -15.13 -2.12
CA LEU A 307 8.34 -14.85 -3.54
C LEU A 307 7.65 -16.01 -4.24
N SER A 308 6.69 -15.70 -5.09
CA SER A 308 5.95 -16.69 -5.91
C SER A 308 6.06 -16.33 -7.38
N VAL A 309 6.53 -17.28 -8.19
CA VAL A 309 6.48 -17.15 -9.67
C VAL A 309 5.07 -17.50 -10.10
N ILE A 310 4.31 -16.50 -10.56
CA ILE A 310 2.88 -16.62 -10.87
C ILE A 310 2.57 -16.67 -12.37
N GLY A 311 3.56 -16.37 -13.22
CA GLY A 311 3.33 -16.29 -14.66
C GLY A 311 4.59 -15.92 -15.43
N HIS A 312 4.39 -15.46 -16.66
CA HIS A 312 5.47 -14.97 -17.52
C HIS A 312 4.93 -13.97 -18.55
N ALA A 313 5.82 -13.13 -19.05
CA ALA A 313 5.55 -12.21 -20.15
C ALA A 313 5.49 -12.96 -21.50
N VAL A 314 4.67 -12.44 -22.41
CA VAL A 314 4.53 -12.97 -23.79
C VAL A 314 4.66 -11.83 -24.80
N ALA A 315 5.23 -12.11 -25.98
CA ALA A 315 5.51 -11.11 -27.03
C ALA A 315 4.25 -10.44 -27.64
N ALA A 316 3.04 -10.80 -27.21
CA ALA A 316 1.78 -10.27 -27.71
C ALA A 316 1.26 -9.18 -26.75
N PRO A 317 1.37 -7.86 -27.06
CA PRO A 317 1.13 -6.75 -26.12
C PRO A 317 -0.26 -6.71 -25.48
N ASP A 318 -1.29 -7.20 -26.17
CA ASP A 318 -2.68 -7.17 -25.67
C ASP A 318 -3.14 -8.52 -25.10
N ALA A 319 -2.24 -9.50 -24.95
CA ALA A 319 -2.55 -10.83 -24.49
C ALA A 319 -2.40 -10.93 -22.95
N PHE A 320 -3.45 -10.56 -22.22
CA PHE A 320 -3.52 -10.75 -20.77
C PHE A 320 -4.45 -11.93 -20.48
N THR A 321 -3.89 -13.04 -20.03
CA THR A 321 -4.65 -14.29 -19.84
C THR A 321 -4.40 -14.93 -18.48
N LEU A 322 -5.47 -15.48 -17.89
CA LEU A 322 -5.42 -16.34 -16.72
C LEU A 322 -5.60 -17.80 -17.20
N VAL A 323 -4.63 -18.64 -16.91
CA VAL A 323 -4.73 -20.11 -17.06
C VAL A 323 -5.39 -20.62 -15.79
N THR A 324 -6.63 -21.09 -15.91
CA THR A 324 -7.38 -21.59 -14.75
C THR A 324 -6.85 -22.94 -14.28
N LYS A 325 -7.13 -23.30 -13.03
CA LYS A 325 -6.75 -24.62 -12.42
C LYS A 325 -7.20 -25.81 -13.24
N ASN A 326 -8.28 -25.66 -14.04
CA ASN A 326 -8.80 -26.70 -14.89
C ASN A 326 -8.23 -26.68 -16.33
N GLY A 327 -7.33 -25.76 -16.63
CA GLY A 327 -6.60 -25.66 -17.89
C GLY A 327 -7.11 -24.68 -18.95
N PRO A 328 -8.41 -24.25 -18.99
CA PRO A 328 -8.82 -23.20 -19.93
C PRO A 328 -8.11 -21.88 -19.68
N GLU A 329 -7.77 -21.19 -20.78
CA GLU A 329 -7.32 -19.80 -20.74
C GLU A 329 -8.52 -18.87 -20.84
N VAL A 330 -8.60 -17.88 -19.95
CA VAL A 330 -9.62 -16.82 -19.96
C VAL A 330 -8.95 -15.45 -19.97
N PRO A 331 -9.56 -14.42 -20.57
CA PRO A 331 -9.01 -13.08 -20.50
C PRO A 331 -8.90 -12.61 -19.04
N LEU A 332 -7.74 -12.08 -18.67
CA LEU A 332 -7.58 -11.38 -17.41
C LEU A 332 -8.33 -10.03 -17.48
N GLN A 333 -9.17 -9.74 -16.51
CA GLN A 333 -9.96 -8.52 -16.45
C GLN A 333 -9.57 -7.74 -15.20
N ALA A 334 -9.22 -6.46 -15.37
CA ALA A 334 -9.05 -5.54 -14.26
C ALA A 334 -10.45 -5.06 -13.83
N GLN A 335 -10.82 -5.37 -12.60
CA GLN A 335 -12.02 -4.84 -11.93
C GLN A 335 -11.60 -3.90 -10.78
N GLY A 336 -10.38 -3.36 -10.87
CA GLY A 336 -9.78 -2.50 -9.86
C GLY A 336 -10.66 -1.29 -9.51
N TRP A 337 -10.44 -0.74 -8.35
CA TRP A 337 -11.14 0.44 -7.86
C TRP A 337 -10.84 1.67 -8.73
N ASP A 338 -11.88 2.38 -9.19
CA ASP A 338 -11.76 3.63 -9.92
C ASP A 338 -12.48 4.74 -9.13
N GLY A 339 -11.74 5.51 -8.38
CA GLY A 339 -12.25 6.54 -7.49
C GLY A 339 -13.02 7.67 -8.17
N LEU A 340 -12.94 7.77 -9.50
CA LEU A 340 -13.66 8.80 -10.27
C LEU A 340 -14.90 8.24 -10.97
N LYS A 341 -15.03 6.94 -11.12
CA LYS A 341 -16.26 6.28 -11.54
C LYS A 341 -17.10 6.04 -10.31
N GLY A 342 -18.01 6.96 -9.99
CA GLY A 342 -18.95 6.81 -8.87
C GLY A 342 -19.69 5.47 -8.92
N SER A 343 -20.18 4.98 -7.78
CA SER A 343 -20.93 3.73 -7.53
C SER A 343 -22.25 3.57 -8.30
N ALA A 344 -22.33 3.97 -9.55
CA ALA A 344 -23.54 4.10 -10.34
C ALA A 344 -23.87 2.89 -11.23
N GLU A 345 -23.25 1.73 -11.08
CA GLU A 345 -23.62 0.53 -11.85
C GLU A 345 -23.42 -0.81 -11.10
N SER A 346 -23.84 -0.92 -9.84
CA SER A 346 -24.01 -2.22 -9.19
C SER A 346 -25.51 -2.50 -8.91
N GLY A 347 -26.32 -2.50 -9.96
CA GLY A 347 -27.77 -2.70 -9.84
C GLY A 347 -28.39 -3.15 -11.16
N SER A 348 -28.17 -4.41 -11.54
CA SER A 348 -29.14 -5.14 -12.37
C SER A 348 -28.87 -6.64 -12.31
#